data_14c8c158b06572d058c8b96fdca6f993
#
_entry.id   14c8c158b06572d058c8b96fdca6f993
#
_cell.length_a   1.000
_cell.length_b   1.000
_cell.length_c   1.000
_cell.angle_alpha   90.00
_cell.angle_beta   90.00
_cell.angle_gamma   90.00
#
_symmetry.space_group_name_H-M   'P 1'
#
loop_
_entity.id
_entity.type
_entity.pdbx_description
1 polymer ?
#
loop_
_entity_poly.entity_id
_entity_poly.type
_entity_poly.pdbx_seq_one_letter_code
_entity_poly.pdbx_strand_id
1 'polypeptide(L)'
;MIRSEEQWLSIIDALQSASIGGQRWEIGLQAFADATGSRSAQLTGIDSGTSVLFNILTNIDPAVYTIFPETLAINPRVRAVNETPVLRNVADADFITLEQSRRDPFYQDVLRPFDIPFICLTTVERRKGTFIALAAIRSKQEGHITAQQREIFAALAPHVRSAVLTHLALEGRGVAVLTGAMEALSIPVFVCDRTGRIKALTQAAEALVTSESGLQLKAGQLQACEPDEAKVLSDAIEAALIGHVKVGPPVLRTVIVRGSDHQAPPVVLEVFPLPSQSYQFNFEPKVLIVARGARDSNVRRAAILQAAYELTSAETDIAQLLAEGQSADLIAANRGVAVGTVRAQIKAIMTKLGVNRQVELAVRLGRL
;
A
#
# COMPACT_ATOMS: atom_id res chain seq x y z
N MET A 1 22.09 20.30 23.59
CA MET A 1 21.97 19.45 24.82
C MET A 1 20.71 19.84 25.58
N ILE A 2 19.92 18.87 25.98
CA ILE A 2 18.71 19.06 26.79
C ILE A 2 19.11 19.71 28.13
N ARG A 3 18.47 20.87 28.44
CA ARG A 3 18.76 21.65 29.64
C ARG A 3 17.57 21.72 30.62
N SER A 4 16.39 21.25 30.19
CA SER A 4 15.16 21.29 31.00
C SER A 4 14.22 20.14 30.66
N GLU A 5 13.35 19.80 31.60
CA GLU A 5 12.24 18.84 31.41
C GLU A 5 11.30 19.31 30.28
N GLU A 6 11.07 20.61 30.17
CA GLU A 6 10.24 21.20 29.15
C GLU A 6 10.77 20.94 27.73
N GLN A 7 12.09 21.02 27.51
CA GLN A 7 12.71 20.65 26.23
C GLN A 7 12.53 19.17 25.92
N TRP A 8 12.64 18.30 26.95
CA TRP A 8 12.41 16.87 26.79
C TRP A 8 10.97 16.58 26.33
N LEU A 9 9.98 17.16 27.01
CA LEU A 9 8.57 17.00 26.64
C LEU A 9 8.27 17.55 25.25
N SER A 10 8.83 18.70 24.87
CA SER A 10 8.65 19.28 23.54
C SER A 10 9.14 18.36 22.41
N ILE A 11 10.26 17.62 22.62
CA ILE A 11 10.75 16.66 21.62
C ILE A 11 9.78 15.48 21.50
N ILE A 12 9.30 14.97 22.62
CA ILE A 12 8.34 13.86 22.63
C ILE A 12 7.04 14.27 21.95
N ASP A 13 6.51 15.45 22.26
CA ASP A 13 5.29 15.98 21.67
C ASP A 13 5.44 16.18 20.15
N ALA A 14 6.61 16.65 19.70
CA ALA A 14 6.90 16.80 18.28
C ALA A 14 6.91 15.44 17.55
N LEU A 15 7.50 14.41 18.16
CA LEU A 15 7.51 13.06 17.60
C LEU A 15 6.12 12.43 17.59
N GLN A 16 5.34 12.60 18.66
CA GLN A 16 3.98 12.09 18.74
C GLN A 16 3.05 12.80 17.75
N SER A 17 3.14 14.11 17.62
CA SER A 17 2.40 14.88 16.62
C SER A 17 2.73 14.44 15.19
N ALA A 18 3.99 14.15 14.89
CA ALA A 18 4.40 13.61 13.58
C ALA A 18 3.78 12.23 13.33
N SER A 19 3.67 11.39 14.37
CA SER A 19 3.16 10.02 14.23
C SER A 19 1.68 9.96 13.80
N ILE A 20 0.89 10.96 14.14
CA ILE A 20 -0.53 11.07 13.79
C ILE A 20 -0.79 12.04 12.62
N GLY A 21 0.25 12.52 11.95
CA GLY A 21 0.14 13.44 10.82
C GLY A 21 -0.12 14.90 11.19
N GLY A 22 0.00 15.27 12.47
CA GLY A 22 -0.18 16.65 12.95
C GLY A 22 0.95 17.59 12.53
N GLN A 23 2.14 17.05 12.24
CA GLN A 23 3.28 17.78 11.69
C GLN A 23 4.23 16.85 10.92
N ARG A 24 5.22 17.46 10.26
CA ARG A 24 6.23 16.69 9.49
C ARG A 24 7.24 16.03 10.45
N TRP A 25 7.66 14.79 10.09
CA TRP A 25 8.65 14.04 10.84
C TRP A 25 9.98 14.74 11.01
N GLU A 26 10.37 15.55 10.02
CA GLU A 26 11.63 16.32 10.04
C GLU A 26 11.72 17.26 11.24
N ILE A 27 10.60 17.77 11.74
CA ILE A 27 10.56 18.67 12.91
C ILE A 27 10.97 17.91 14.17
N GLY A 28 10.34 16.76 14.44
CA GLY A 28 10.66 15.92 15.60
C GLY A 28 12.07 15.31 15.52
N LEU A 29 12.49 14.91 14.31
CA LEU A 29 13.83 14.38 14.07
C LEU A 29 14.92 15.47 14.23
N GLN A 30 14.66 16.72 13.80
CA GLN A 30 15.63 17.81 14.03
C GLN A 30 15.75 18.14 15.52
N ALA A 31 14.62 18.17 16.25
CA ALA A 31 14.65 18.34 17.70
C ALA A 31 15.44 17.21 18.40
N PHE A 32 15.35 15.97 17.92
CA PHE A 32 16.17 14.86 18.36
C PHE A 32 17.67 15.07 18.05
N ALA A 33 18.00 15.54 16.84
CA ALA A 33 19.37 15.86 16.45
C ALA A 33 19.98 16.94 17.35
N ASP A 34 19.26 18.02 17.58
CA ASP A 34 19.69 19.15 18.44
C ASP A 34 19.91 18.69 19.88
N ALA A 35 19.04 17.83 20.39
CA ALA A 35 19.16 17.25 21.74
C ALA A 35 20.42 16.41 21.93
N THR A 36 20.79 15.63 20.90
CA THR A 36 22.00 14.80 20.89
C THR A 36 23.25 15.58 20.47
N GLY A 37 23.12 16.89 20.21
CA GLY A 37 24.20 17.74 19.71
C GLY A 37 24.72 17.30 18.35
N SER A 38 23.85 16.80 17.51
CA SER A 38 24.15 16.31 16.17
C SER A 38 23.56 17.24 15.10
N ARG A 39 24.21 17.33 13.95
CA ARG A 39 23.81 18.18 12.84
C ARG A 39 22.47 17.74 12.24
N SER A 40 22.26 16.45 12.16
CA SER A 40 21.13 15.86 11.45
C SER A 40 20.65 14.58 12.15
N ALA A 41 19.38 14.27 11.95
CA ALA A 41 18.84 12.94 12.25
C ALA A 41 18.28 12.29 10.98
N GLN A 42 18.32 10.96 10.98
CA GLN A 42 17.77 10.14 9.92
C GLN A 42 16.83 9.10 10.51
N LEU A 43 15.66 8.96 9.90
CA LEU A 43 14.77 7.83 10.10
C LEU A 43 14.57 7.15 8.75
N THR A 44 15.01 5.90 8.65
CA THR A 44 14.99 5.16 7.39
C THR A 44 14.39 3.78 7.56
N GLY A 45 13.57 3.36 6.60
CA GLY A 45 13.08 1.99 6.47
C GLY A 45 13.78 1.28 5.32
N ILE A 46 14.27 0.08 5.57
CA ILE A 46 15.00 -0.73 4.59
C ILE A 46 14.40 -2.13 4.59
N ASP A 47 14.15 -2.70 3.41
CA ASP A 47 13.77 -4.10 3.30
C ASP A 47 15.00 -5.02 3.30
N SER A 48 14.78 -6.33 3.53
CA SER A 48 15.82 -7.35 3.75
C SER A 48 16.80 -7.55 2.60
N GLY A 49 16.54 -6.90 1.47
CA GLY A 49 17.39 -7.11 0.33
C GLY A 49 18.29 -5.93 0.04
N THR A 50 17.74 -4.72 -0.11
CA THR A 50 18.56 -3.66 -0.69
C THR A 50 17.72 -2.42 -1.03
N SER A 51 16.45 -2.35 -0.66
CA SER A 51 15.55 -1.30 -1.11
C SER A 51 15.22 -0.37 0.05
N VAL A 52 15.36 0.94 -0.18
CA VAL A 52 14.93 1.97 0.76
C VAL A 52 13.43 2.13 0.66
N LEU A 53 12.71 1.85 1.76
CA LEU A 53 11.27 2.04 1.86
C LEU A 53 10.91 3.51 2.01
N PHE A 54 11.58 4.16 2.89
CA PHE A 54 11.55 5.61 3.10
C PHE A 54 12.87 6.06 3.71
N ASN A 55 13.17 7.33 3.53
CA ASN A 55 14.35 7.96 4.10
C ASN A 55 14.01 9.41 4.44
N ILE A 56 13.92 9.71 5.73
CA ILE A 56 13.66 11.05 6.25
C ILE A 56 14.95 11.54 6.88
N LEU A 57 15.48 12.62 6.33
CA LEU A 57 16.72 13.25 6.76
C LEU A 57 16.45 14.72 7.11
N THR A 58 17.12 15.22 8.14
CA THR A 58 17.06 16.62 8.51
C THR A 58 18.37 17.33 8.17
N ASN A 59 18.33 18.61 7.85
CA ASN A 59 19.48 19.50 7.70
C ASN A 59 20.71 18.89 6.97
N ILE A 60 20.45 18.25 5.84
CA ILE A 60 21.47 17.59 4.99
C ILE A 60 21.23 17.97 3.52
N ASP A 61 22.29 17.94 2.71
CA ASP A 61 22.22 18.19 1.28
C ASP A 61 21.24 17.21 0.62
N PRO A 62 20.25 17.71 -0.18
CA PRO A 62 19.30 16.85 -0.89
C PRO A 62 19.94 15.81 -1.80
N ALA A 63 21.14 16.02 -2.30
CA ALA A 63 21.87 15.03 -3.13
C ALA A 63 22.09 13.70 -2.40
N VAL A 64 22.13 13.68 -1.07
CA VAL A 64 22.24 12.45 -0.27
C VAL A 64 21.05 11.51 -0.50
N TYR A 65 19.85 12.04 -0.79
CA TYR A 65 18.67 11.22 -1.07
C TYR A 65 18.83 10.34 -2.32
N THR A 66 19.56 10.81 -3.31
CA THR A 66 19.83 10.05 -4.54
C THR A 66 20.93 9.01 -4.32
N ILE A 67 21.97 9.38 -3.59
CA ILE A 67 23.16 8.53 -3.40
C ILE A 67 22.92 7.42 -2.39
N PHE A 68 22.12 7.66 -1.35
CA PHE A 68 21.89 6.70 -0.28
C PHE A 68 21.34 5.34 -0.76
N PRO A 69 20.30 5.27 -1.63
CA PRO A 69 19.82 3.99 -2.16
C PRO A 69 20.88 3.23 -2.98
N GLU A 70 21.69 3.95 -3.76
CA GLU A 70 22.72 3.36 -4.63
C GLU A 70 23.89 2.76 -3.83
N THR A 71 24.14 3.27 -2.62
CA THR A 71 25.26 2.86 -1.76
C THR A 71 24.87 1.88 -0.67
N LEU A 72 23.61 1.47 -0.57
CA LEU A 72 23.13 0.58 0.48
C LEU A 72 23.95 -0.71 0.65
N ALA A 73 24.29 -1.36 -0.47
CA ALA A 73 25.02 -2.63 -0.48
C ALA A 73 26.44 -2.53 0.08
N ILE A 74 27.08 -1.36 -0.07
CA ILE A 74 28.46 -1.10 0.39
C ILE A 74 28.51 -0.33 1.72
N ASN A 75 27.35 0.08 2.26
CA ASN A 75 27.28 0.91 3.46
C ASN A 75 27.47 0.09 4.73
N PRO A 76 28.63 0.18 5.42
CA PRO A 76 28.89 -0.59 6.63
C PRO A 76 27.94 -0.24 7.79
N ARG A 77 27.33 0.96 7.78
CA ARG A 77 26.36 1.42 8.76
C ARG A 77 25.05 0.61 8.68
N VAL A 78 24.62 0.24 7.46
CA VAL A 78 23.45 -0.61 7.23
C VAL A 78 23.69 -2.01 7.79
N ARG A 79 24.88 -2.57 7.57
CA ARG A 79 25.25 -3.85 8.15
C ARG A 79 25.28 -3.80 9.69
N ALA A 80 25.94 -2.80 10.26
CA ALA A 80 26.03 -2.63 11.70
C ALA A 80 24.64 -2.53 12.36
N VAL A 81 23.71 -1.74 11.81
CA VAL A 81 22.35 -1.61 12.35
C VAL A 81 21.53 -2.88 12.17
N ASN A 82 21.75 -3.61 11.08
CA ASN A 82 21.03 -4.87 10.84
C ASN A 82 21.44 -5.98 11.83
N GLU A 83 22.67 -6.00 12.29
CA GLU A 83 23.19 -6.96 13.26
C GLU A 83 22.86 -6.56 14.73
N THR A 84 22.43 -5.30 14.95
CA THR A 84 22.22 -4.76 16.29
C THR A 84 20.79 -5.00 16.78
N PRO A 85 20.59 -5.44 18.05
CA PRO A 85 19.26 -5.56 18.65
C PRO A 85 18.48 -4.22 18.65
N VAL A 86 17.16 -4.33 18.65
CA VAL A 86 16.27 -3.16 18.74
C VAL A 86 16.59 -2.32 19.96
N LEU A 87 16.69 -0.99 19.78
CA LEU A 87 17.01 0.02 20.79
C LEU A 87 18.44 -0.03 21.35
N ARG A 88 19.28 -0.98 20.92
CA ARG A 88 20.70 -0.92 21.23
C ARG A 88 21.38 0.03 20.24
N ASN A 89 21.98 1.09 20.73
CA ASN A 89 22.69 2.02 19.87
C ASN A 89 24.14 1.59 19.63
N VAL A 90 24.62 1.89 18.43
CA VAL A 90 26.02 1.70 18.02
C VAL A 90 26.52 2.98 17.33
N ALA A 91 27.78 3.32 17.53
CA ALA A 91 28.44 4.43 16.84
C ALA A 91 29.54 3.90 15.92
N ASP A 92 30.05 4.73 14.99
CA ASP A 92 31.12 4.31 14.08
C ASP A 92 32.30 3.62 14.82
N ALA A 93 32.70 4.15 15.95
CA ALA A 93 33.81 3.58 16.73
C ALA A 93 33.55 2.14 17.23
N ASP A 94 32.31 1.67 17.24
CA ASP A 94 31.96 0.32 17.69
C ASP A 94 32.14 -0.74 16.58
N PHE A 95 32.16 -0.33 15.27
CA PHE A 95 32.19 -1.27 14.14
C PHE A 95 33.24 -0.95 13.06
N ILE A 96 33.88 0.23 13.10
CA ILE A 96 34.96 0.59 12.17
C ILE A 96 36.05 1.38 12.88
N THR A 97 37.31 1.06 12.61
CA THR A 97 38.46 1.81 13.13
C THR A 97 38.69 3.07 12.28
N LEU A 98 39.42 4.07 12.87
CA LEU A 98 39.82 5.25 12.15
C LEU A 98 40.71 4.96 10.92
N GLU A 99 41.54 3.94 11.00
CA GLU A 99 42.41 3.51 9.89
C GLU A 99 41.58 2.88 8.77
N GLN A 100 40.62 2.02 9.11
CA GLN A 100 39.69 1.42 8.14
C GLN A 100 38.84 2.50 7.46
N SER A 101 38.25 3.43 8.22
CA SER A 101 37.41 4.51 7.65
C SER A 101 38.17 5.43 6.68
N ARG A 102 39.49 5.62 6.91
CA ARG A 102 40.35 6.39 6.00
C ARG A 102 40.62 5.70 4.66
N ARG A 103 40.52 4.38 4.59
CA ARG A 103 40.76 3.55 3.42
C ARG A 103 39.45 3.09 2.74
N ASP A 104 38.34 3.17 3.43
CA ASP A 104 37.06 2.70 2.93
C ASP A 104 36.44 3.71 1.94
N PRO A 105 36.15 3.30 0.70
CA PRO A 105 35.59 4.17 -0.35
C PRO A 105 34.25 4.82 0.08
N PHE A 106 33.40 4.10 0.83
CA PHE A 106 32.15 4.66 1.28
C PHE A 106 32.36 5.89 2.19
N TYR A 107 33.34 5.84 3.09
CA TYR A 107 33.66 6.98 3.96
C TYR A 107 34.35 8.13 3.20
N GLN A 108 35.20 7.83 2.22
CA GLN A 108 35.97 8.86 1.51
C GLN A 108 35.19 9.48 0.36
N ASP A 109 34.52 8.68 -0.45
CA ASP A 109 33.90 9.12 -1.70
C ASP A 109 32.42 9.49 -1.51
N VAL A 110 31.74 8.85 -0.51
CA VAL A 110 30.30 9.09 -0.27
C VAL A 110 30.07 10.05 0.91
N LEU A 111 30.65 9.80 2.09
CA LEU A 111 30.32 10.56 3.29
C LEU A 111 31.09 11.88 3.43
N ARG A 112 32.35 11.88 3.03
CA ARG A 112 33.25 13.03 3.17
C ARG A 112 32.77 14.27 2.38
N PRO A 113 32.29 14.15 1.13
CA PRO A 113 31.79 15.30 0.38
C PRO A 113 30.63 16.03 1.05
N PHE A 114 29.80 15.29 1.82
CA PHE A 114 28.65 15.85 2.53
C PHE A 114 28.93 16.24 3.98
N ASP A 115 30.19 16.08 4.44
CA ASP A 115 30.60 16.36 5.82
C ASP A 115 29.74 15.62 6.87
N ILE A 116 29.57 14.30 6.68
CA ILE A 116 28.81 13.41 7.56
C ILE A 116 29.59 12.15 7.97
N PRO A 117 30.86 12.30 8.41
CA PRO A 117 31.73 11.14 8.66
C PRO A 117 31.31 10.32 9.89
N PHE A 118 30.57 10.89 10.85
CA PHE A 118 30.22 10.21 12.08
C PHE A 118 28.74 9.97 12.24
N ILE A 119 28.39 8.88 12.90
CA ILE A 119 27.01 8.45 13.15
C ILE A 119 26.88 7.75 14.50
N CYS A 120 25.72 7.91 15.12
CA CYS A 120 25.21 6.98 16.14
C CYS A 120 23.85 6.51 15.70
N LEU A 121 23.58 5.21 15.71
CA LEU A 121 22.37 4.65 15.13
C LEU A 121 21.82 3.48 15.96
N THR A 122 20.54 3.18 15.77
CA THR A 122 19.86 2.03 16.36
C THR A 122 18.74 1.54 15.46
N THR A 123 18.38 0.26 15.56
CA THR A 123 17.12 -0.25 15.01
C THR A 123 15.98 0.13 15.96
N VAL A 124 14.97 0.84 15.47
CA VAL A 124 13.76 1.16 16.26
C VAL A 124 12.65 0.15 16.08
N GLU A 125 12.58 -0.51 14.91
CA GLU A 125 11.61 -1.57 14.65
C GLU A 125 12.17 -2.58 13.66
N ARG A 126 11.82 -3.87 13.87
CA ARG A 126 12.17 -4.97 12.97
C ARG A 126 10.94 -5.82 12.70
N ARG A 127 10.61 -6.00 11.43
CA ARG A 127 9.53 -6.86 10.96
C ARG A 127 10.08 -7.88 9.96
N LYS A 128 9.27 -8.89 9.62
CA LYS A 128 9.66 -9.90 8.63
C LYS A 128 10.15 -9.23 7.34
N GLY A 129 11.45 -9.32 7.07
CA GLY A 129 12.07 -8.79 5.86
C GLY A 129 12.29 -7.26 5.82
N THR A 130 12.05 -6.52 6.92
CA THR A 130 12.25 -5.07 6.96
C THR A 130 12.75 -4.60 8.31
N PHE A 131 13.49 -3.50 8.35
CA PHE A 131 13.82 -2.80 9.58
C PHE A 131 13.75 -1.29 9.42
N ILE A 132 13.47 -0.61 10.51
CA ILE A 132 13.49 0.86 10.59
C ILE A 132 14.63 1.25 11.53
N ALA A 133 15.50 2.13 11.04
CA ALA A 133 16.65 2.62 11.76
C ALA A 133 16.51 4.13 12.06
N LEU A 134 16.94 4.51 13.24
CA LEU A 134 17.14 5.89 13.69
C LEU A 134 18.63 6.17 13.77
N ALA A 135 19.05 7.31 13.25
CA ALA A 135 20.45 7.74 13.36
C ALA A 135 20.56 9.22 13.72
N ALA A 136 21.60 9.54 14.50
CA ALA A 136 22.14 10.86 14.69
C ALA A 136 23.40 10.99 13.85
N ILE A 137 23.41 11.92 12.91
CA ILE A 137 24.48 12.12 11.92
C ILE A 137 25.24 13.37 12.30
N ARG A 138 26.58 13.27 12.27
CA ARG A 138 27.47 14.29 12.81
C ARG A 138 28.53 14.71 11.79
N SER A 139 28.82 15.99 11.76
CA SER A 139 29.87 16.58 10.96
C SER A 139 31.26 16.32 11.55
N LYS A 140 32.29 16.63 10.77
CA LYS A 140 33.68 16.59 11.22
C LYS A 140 33.92 17.55 12.40
N GLN A 141 33.27 18.70 12.42
CA GLN A 141 33.39 19.69 13.50
C GLN A 141 32.79 19.18 14.81
N GLU A 142 31.68 18.45 14.77
CA GLU A 142 31.02 17.89 15.94
C GLU A 142 31.75 16.66 16.49
N GLY A 143 32.50 15.96 15.65
CA GLY A 143 33.27 14.78 16.03
C GLY A 143 32.40 13.57 16.40
N HIS A 144 33.03 12.57 17.03
CA HIS A 144 32.32 11.38 17.53
C HIS A 144 31.29 11.76 18.62
N ILE A 145 30.23 10.98 18.73
CA ILE A 145 29.23 11.13 19.79
C ILE A 145 29.88 10.85 21.15
N THR A 146 29.68 11.73 22.12
CA THR A 146 30.18 11.55 23.49
C THR A 146 29.29 10.57 24.27
N ALA A 147 29.81 10.04 25.40
CA ALA A 147 29.02 9.14 26.26
C ALA A 147 27.69 9.80 26.73
N GLN A 148 27.75 11.06 27.16
CA GLN A 148 26.55 11.78 27.60
C GLN A 148 25.53 11.98 26.44
N GLN A 149 25.98 12.31 25.24
CA GLN A 149 25.11 12.44 24.08
C GLN A 149 24.50 11.10 23.68
N ARG A 150 25.27 10.00 23.82
CA ARG A 150 24.81 8.65 23.56
C ARG A 150 23.75 8.19 24.58
N GLU A 151 23.84 8.63 25.82
CA GLU A 151 22.79 8.43 26.84
C GLU A 151 21.50 9.16 26.47
N ILE A 152 21.60 10.42 26.03
CA ILE A 152 20.44 11.19 25.52
C ILE A 152 19.80 10.48 24.33
N PHE A 153 20.62 10.02 23.37
CA PHE A 153 20.15 9.22 22.23
C PHE A 153 19.39 7.98 22.72
N ALA A 154 19.97 7.20 23.64
CA ALA A 154 19.37 5.99 24.18
C ALA A 154 18.05 6.25 24.90
N ALA A 155 17.95 7.37 25.60
CA ALA A 155 16.73 7.75 26.32
C ALA A 155 15.60 8.26 25.37
N LEU A 156 15.94 8.90 24.25
CA LEU A 156 14.95 9.38 23.27
C LEU A 156 14.53 8.29 22.27
N ALA A 157 15.39 7.32 21.96
CA ALA A 157 15.09 6.28 20.96
C ALA A 157 13.79 5.49 21.23
N PRO A 158 13.41 5.14 22.49
CA PRO A 158 12.12 4.52 22.78
C PRO A 158 10.92 5.39 22.41
N HIS A 159 11.02 6.71 22.53
CA HIS A 159 9.94 7.64 22.16
C HIS A 159 9.79 7.73 20.64
N VAL A 160 10.91 7.76 19.89
CA VAL A 160 10.90 7.64 18.43
C VAL A 160 10.26 6.31 18.03
N ARG A 161 10.63 5.20 18.67
CA ARG A 161 10.03 3.88 18.42
C ARG A 161 8.53 3.90 18.66
N SER A 162 8.07 4.47 19.77
CA SER A 162 6.63 4.59 20.08
C SER A 162 5.90 5.37 18.99
N ALA A 163 6.43 6.52 18.56
CA ALA A 163 5.86 7.31 17.49
C ALA A 163 5.82 6.54 16.15
N VAL A 164 6.90 5.81 15.81
CA VAL A 164 6.94 4.94 14.62
C VAL A 164 5.89 3.84 14.69
N LEU A 165 5.73 3.17 15.82
CA LEU A 165 4.72 2.10 15.98
C LEU A 165 3.30 2.64 15.89
N THR A 166 3.03 3.83 16.47
CA THR A 166 1.75 4.53 16.34
C THR A 166 1.44 4.83 14.89
N HIS A 167 2.39 5.38 14.16
CA HIS A 167 2.26 5.70 12.75
C HIS A 167 1.93 4.44 11.91
N LEU A 168 2.71 3.38 12.07
CA LEU A 168 2.49 2.10 11.39
C LEU A 168 1.14 1.44 11.72
N ALA A 169 0.66 1.61 12.95
CA ALA A 169 -0.64 1.11 13.36
C ALA A 169 -1.79 1.88 12.69
N LEU A 170 -1.65 3.20 12.53
CA LEU A 170 -2.62 4.04 11.83
C LEU A 170 -2.64 3.75 10.33
N GLU A 171 -1.46 3.59 9.71
CA GLU A 171 -1.36 3.16 8.32
C GLU A 171 -2.08 1.82 8.11
N GLY A 172 -1.84 0.83 8.93
CA GLY A 172 -2.49 -0.48 8.83
C GLY A 172 -4.00 -0.43 9.01
N ARG A 173 -4.51 0.47 9.89
CA ARG A 173 -5.96 0.69 10.07
C ARG A 173 -6.60 1.29 8.83
N GLY A 174 -5.95 2.22 8.15
CA GLY A 174 -6.44 2.80 6.90
C GLY A 174 -6.74 1.75 5.83
N VAL A 175 -5.84 0.78 5.68
CA VAL A 175 -6.03 -0.37 4.78
C VAL A 175 -7.24 -1.22 5.19
N ALA A 176 -7.33 -1.55 6.48
CA ALA A 176 -8.42 -2.38 7.01
C ALA A 176 -9.78 -1.70 6.84
N VAL A 177 -9.88 -0.39 7.09
CA VAL A 177 -11.12 0.38 6.89
C VAL A 177 -11.50 0.42 5.42
N LEU A 178 -10.56 0.70 4.51
CA LEU A 178 -10.81 0.71 3.08
C LEU A 178 -11.30 -0.67 2.60
N THR A 179 -10.57 -1.73 2.94
CA THR A 179 -10.94 -3.10 2.54
C THR A 179 -12.28 -3.50 3.15
N GLY A 180 -12.52 -3.19 4.43
CA GLY A 180 -13.80 -3.50 5.09
C GLY A 180 -14.99 -2.74 4.48
N ALA A 181 -14.81 -1.49 4.07
CA ALA A 181 -15.86 -0.75 3.37
C ALA A 181 -16.18 -1.37 1.99
N MET A 182 -15.14 -1.79 1.25
CA MET A 182 -15.33 -2.47 -0.04
C MET A 182 -15.95 -3.86 0.14
N GLU A 183 -15.57 -4.58 1.18
CA GLU A 183 -16.18 -5.86 1.57
C GLU A 183 -17.68 -5.71 1.85
N ALA A 184 -18.06 -4.71 2.65
CA ALA A 184 -19.47 -4.43 2.96
C ALA A 184 -20.30 -4.10 1.72
N LEU A 185 -19.66 -3.57 0.67
CA LEU A 185 -20.28 -3.29 -0.63
C LEU A 185 -20.17 -4.45 -1.62
N SER A 186 -19.56 -5.57 -1.21
CA SER A 186 -19.24 -6.73 -2.07
C SER A 186 -18.46 -6.33 -3.34
N ILE A 187 -17.59 -5.32 -3.24
CA ILE A 187 -16.75 -4.87 -4.35
C ILE A 187 -15.44 -5.64 -4.33
N PRO A 188 -15.07 -6.36 -5.41
CA PRO A 188 -13.80 -7.06 -5.51
C PRO A 188 -12.64 -6.05 -5.62
N VAL A 189 -11.79 -6.01 -4.60
CA VAL A 189 -10.68 -5.08 -4.52
C VAL A 189 -9.41 -5.79 -4.10
N PHE A 190 -8.31 -5.47 -4.81
CA PHE A 190 -6.95 -5.82 -4.42
C PHE A 190 -6.20 -4.55 -4.05
N VAL A 191 -5.54 -4.60 -2.91
CA VAL A 191 -4.74 -3.48 -2.38
C VAL A 191 -3.29 -3.89 -2.43
N CYS A 192 -2.47 -3.19 -3.23
CA CYS A 192 -1.06 -3.52 -3.44
C CYS A 192 -0.13 -2.54 -2.75
N ASP A 193 1.00 -3.05 -2.27
CA ASP A 193 2.10 -2.22 -1.79
C ASP A 193 2.92 -1.64 -2.96
N ARG A 194 3.97 -0.90 -2.62
CA ARG A 194 4.89 -0.28 -3.59
C ARG A 194 5.68 -1.26 -4.47
N THR A 195 5.67 -2.55 -4.15
CA THR A 195 6.30 -3.61 -4.95
C THR A 195 5.28 -4.36 -5.79
N GLY A 196 4.02 -3.90 -5.82
CA GLY A 196 2.93 -4.56 -6.50
C GLY A 196 2.41 -5.83 -5.80
N ARG A 197 2.86 -6.11 -4.56
CA ARG A 197 2.39 -7.26 -3.79
C ARG A 197 1.08 -6.94 -3.08
N ILE A 198 0.19 -7.90 -3.06
CA ILE A 198 -1.10 -7.80 -2.37
C ILE A 198 -0.88 -7.70 -0.86
N LYS A 199 -1.40 -6.64 -0.26
CA LYS A 199 -1.44 -6.43 1.19
C LYS A 199 -2.79 -6.78 1.80
N ALA A 200 -3.85 -6.55 1.05
CA ALA A 200 -5.20 -6.90 1.42
C ALA A 200 -6.05 -7.12 0.17
N LEU A 201 -7.07 -7.93 0.30
CA LEU A 201 -8.07 -8.15 -0.74
C LEU A 201 -9.41 -8.45 -0.08
N THR A 202 -10.51 -8.19 -0.78
CA THR A 202 -11.86 -8.57 -0.34
C THR A 202 -12.13 -10.04 -0.66
N GLN A 203 -13.09 -10.64 0.03
CA GLN A 203 -13.53 -12.01 -0.22
C GLN A 203 -14.03 -12.17 -1.67
N ALA A 204 -14.72 -11.15 -2.20
CA ALA A 204 -15.15 -11.10 -3.58
C ALA A 204 -13.95 -11.11 -4.56
N ALA A 205 -12.87 -10.41 -4.22
CA ALA A 205 -11.63 -10.43 -5.02
C ALA A 205 -10.91 -11.79 -4.94
N GLU A 206 -10.88 -12.41 -3.77
CA GLU A 206 -10.33 -13.76 -3.59
C GLU A 206 -11.07 -14.78 -4.45
N ALA A 207 -12.41 -14.70 -4.49
CA ALA A 207 -13.24 -15.57 -5.32
C ALA A 207 -13.02 -15.38 -6.84
N LEU A 208 -12.49 -14.22 -7.26
CA LEU A 208 -12.12 -13.97 -8.65
C LEU A 208 -10.77 -14.57 -9.05
N VAL A 209 -9.92 -14.93 -8.08
CA VAL A 209 -8.59 -15.49 -8.38
C VAL A 209 -8.74 -16.99 -8.68
N THR A 210 -9.21 -17.27 -9.88
CA THR A 210 -9.40 -18.63 -10.39
C THR A 210 -8.88 -18.72 -11.83
N SER A 211 -8.53 -19.92 -12.27
CA SER A 211 -8.11 -20.13 -13.66
C SER A 211 -9.22 -19.81 -14.67
N GLU A 212 -10.49 -19.98 -14.27
CA GLU A 212 -11.65 -19.64 -15.12
C GLU A 212 -11.76 -18.14 -15.40
N SER A 213 -11.43 -17.29 -14.43
CA SER A 213 -11.43 -15.82 -14.58
C SER A 213 -10.20 -15.27 -15.31
N GLY A 214 -9.19 -16.11 -15.54
CA GLY A 214 -7.90 -15.70 -16.10
C GLY A 214 -6.99 -14.95 -15.13
N LEU A 215 -7.33 -14.92 -13.82
CA LEU A 215 -6.54 -14.27 -12.78
C LEU A 215 -5.91 -15.29 -11.83
N GLN A 216 -4.68 -15.01 -11.41
CA GLN A 216 -3.95 -15.82 -10.44
C GLN A 216 -3.13 -14.95 -9.50
N LEU A 217 -2.85 -15.48 -8.29
CA LEU A 217 -1.86 -14.91 -7.38
C LEU A 217 -0.56 -15.70 -7.48
N LYS A 218 0.50 -15.05 -7.93
CA LYS A 218 1.83 -15.66 -8.03
C LYS A 218 2.85 -14.82 -7.28
N ALA A 219 3.58 -15.43 -6.35
CA ALA A 219 4.55 -14.76 -5.49
C ALA A 219 3.97 -13.55 -4.71
N GLY A 220 2.66 -13.57 -4.42
CA GLY A 220 1.95 -12.48 -3.73
C GLY A 220 1.57 -11.30 -4.64
N GLN A 221 1.67 -11.43 -5.95
CA GLN A 221 1.24 -10.44 -6.94
C GLN A 221 0.05 -10.95 -7.75
N LEU A 222 -0.84 -10.04 -8.13
CA LEU A 222 -1.93 -10.34 -9.05
C LEU A 222 -1.39 -10.40 -10.47
N GLN A 223 -1.66 -11.50 -11.17
CA GLN A 223 -1.24 -11.71 -12.55
C GLN A 223 -2.40 -12.26 -13.38
N ALA A 224 -2.45 -11.92 -14.66
CA ALA A 224 -3.28 -12.64 -15.61
C ALA A 224 -2.62 -13.98 -16.01
N CYS A 225 -3.43 -14.95 -16.39
CA CYS A 225 -2.93 -16.25 -16.83
C CYS A 225 -2.28 -16.18 -18.21
N GLU A 226 -2.85 -15.38 -19.12
CA GLU A 226 -2.32 -15.18 -20.47
C GLU A 226 -1.14 -14.21 -20.46
N PRO A 227 0.00 -14.54 -21.10
CA PRO A 227 1.24 -13.76 -21.03
C PRO A 227 1.08 -12.29 -21.49
N ASP A 228 0.32 -12.05 -22.55
CA ASP A 228 0.11 -10.70 -23.08
C ASP A 228 -0.72 -9.84 -22.10
N GLU A 229 -1.77 -10.41 -21.54
CA GLU A 229 -2.60 -9.76 -20.53
C GLU A 229 -1.83 -9.55 -19.21
N ALA A 230 -0.98 -10.51 -18.83
CA ALA A 230 -0.10 -10.41 -17.65
C ALA A 230 0.86 -9.23 -17.78
N LYS A 231 1.43 -9.02 -18.98
CA LYS A 231 2.29 -7.87 -19.26
C LYS A 231 1.51 -6.56 -19.16
N VAL A 232 0.34 -6.46 -19.76
CA VAL A 232 -0.51 -5.24 -19.70
C VAL A 232 -0.89 -4.92 -18.25
N LEU A 233 -1.24 -5.94 -17.44
CA LEU A 233 -1.57 -5.75 -16.02
C LEU A 233 -0.34 -5.30 -15.22
N SER A 234 0.82 -5.92 -15.44
CA SER A 234 2.07 -5.53 -14.79
C SER A 234 2.45 -4.08 -15.13
N ASP A 235 2.38 -3.70 -16.41
CA ASP A 235 2.68 -2.34 -16.89
C ASP A 235 1.69 -1.32 -16.29
N ALA A 236 0.42 -1.68 -16.10
CA ALA A 236 -0.58 -0.82 -15.48
C ALA A 236 -0.30 -0.60 -13.98
N ILE A 237 0.06 -1.67 -13.26
CA ILE A 237 0.44 -1.59 -11.84
C ILE A 237 1.71 -0.77 -11.67
N GLU A 238 2.75 -1.02 -12.48
CA GLU A 238 4.00 -0.27 -12.44
C GLU A 238 3.77 1.22 -12.73
N ALA A 239 2.98 1.55 -13.74
CA ALA A 239 2.64 2.93 -14.03
C ALA A 239 1.86 3.63 -12.90
N ALA A 240 0.97 2.91 -12.20
CA ALA A 240 0.29 3.43 -11.04
C ALA A 240 1.26 3.65 -9.86
N LEU A 241 2.28 2.80 -9.70
CA LEU A 241 3.34 2.97 -8.72
C LEU A 241 4.23 4.17 -9.01
N ILE A 242 4.55 4.44 -10.29
CA ILE A 242 5.37 5.59 -10.71
C ILE A 242 4.55 6.89 -10.69
N GLY A 243 3.25 6.82 -10.94
CA GLY A 243 2.35 7.99 -11.00
C GLY A 243 2.29 8.83 -9.73
N HIS A 244 2.71 8.28 -8.58
CA HIS A 244 2.83 9.02 -7.31
C HIS A 244 3.94 10.09 -7.31
N VAL A 245 4.88 10.03 -8.25
CA VAL A 245 6.04 10.93 -8.30
C VAL A 245 5.77 12.17 -9.16
N LYS A 246 4.73 12.17 -10.00
CA LYS A 246 4.41 13.29 -10.89
C LYS A 246 3.22 14.09 -10.38
N VAL A 247 3.37 15.42 -10.36
CA VAL A 247 2.29 16.39 -10.08
C VAL A 247 1.27 16.32 -11.22
N GLY A 248 0.10 15.72 -10.97
CA GLY A 248 -1.00 15.60 -11.93
C GLY A 248 -2.14 14.77 -11.34
N PRO A 249 -3.34 14.80 -11.93
CA PRO A 249 -4.43 13.94 -11.49
C PRO A 249 -4.04 12.46 -11.66
N PRO A 250 -4.45 11.58 -10.72
CA PRO A 250 -4.15 10.16 -10.81
C PRO A 250 -4.74 9.57 -12.10
N VAL A 251 -3.90 8.90 -12.88
CA VAL A 251 -4.32 8.30 -14.15
C VAL A 251 -4.87 6.92 -13.89
N LEU A 252 -6.18 6.77 -14.01
CA LEU A 252 -6.85 5.47 -14.04
C LEU A 252 -6.38 4.67 -15.27
N ARG A 253 -6.01 3.42 -15.06
CA ARG A 253 -5.76 2.46 -16.15
C ARG A 253 -6.76 1.31 -16.09
N THR A 254 -7.32 1.00 -17.23
CA THR A 254 -8.25 -0.13 -17.39
C THR A 254 -7.53 -1.27 -18.09
N VAL A 255 -7.57 -2.45 -17.48
CA VAL A 255 -7.03 -3.71 -18.05
C VAL A 255 -8.18 -4.69 -18.19
N ILE A 256 -8.26 -5.35 -19.33
CA ILE A 256 -9.27 -6.37 -19.60
C ILE A 256 -8.57 -7.73 -19.57
N VAL A 257 -9.07 -8.62 -18.72
CA VAL A 257 -8.57 -9.99 -18.59
C VAL A 257 -9.67 -10.96 -19.03
N ARG A 258 -9.33 -11.82 -19.98
CA ARG A 258 -10.20 -12.87 -20.50
C ARG A 258 -9.83 -14.18 -19.85
N GLY A 259 -10.80 -14.88 -19.31
CA GLY A 259 -10.57 -16.22 -18.79
C GLY A 259 -10.30 -17.24 -19.93
N SER A 260 -9.94 -18.44 -19.55
CA SER A 260 -9.77 -19.57 -20.48
C SER A 260 -11.05 -19.96 -21.20
N ASP A 261 -12.21 -19.64 -20.63
CA ASP A 261 -13.50 -19.80 -21.27
C ASP A 261 -13.87 -18.52 -22.04
N HIS A 262 -13.75 -18.59 -23.36
CA HIS A 262 -14.12 -17.48 -24.26
C HIS A 262 -15.59 -17.10 -24.23
N GLN A 263 -16.45 -17.89 -23.61
CA GLN A 263 -17.87 -17.59 -23.41
C GLN A 263 -18.11 -16.83 -22.09
N ALA A 264 -17.19 -16.89 -21.16
CA ALA A 264 -17.28 -16.12 -19.92
C ALA A 264 -17.02 -14.63 -20.18
N PRO A 265 -17.78 -13.73 -19.55
CA PRO A 265 -17.53 -12.29 -19.68
C PRO A 265 -16.15 -11.93 -19.12
N PRO A 266 -15.40 -11.04 -19.78
CA PRO A 266 -14.08 -10.63 -19.34
C PRO A 266 -14.16 -9.90 -17.99
N VAL A 267 -13.10 -10.04 -17.19
CA VAL A 267 -12.90 -9.25 -15.97
C VAL A 267 -12.25 -7.93 -16.36
N VAL A 268 -12.86 -6.82 -15.98
CA VAL A 268 -12.30 -5.48 -16.18
C VAL A 268 -11.63 -5.05 -14.88
N LEU A 269 -10.34 -4.80 -14.93
CA LEU A 269 -9.55 -4.30 -13.80
C LEU A 269 -9.30 -2.81 -13.96
N GLU A 270 -9.74 -2.03 -12.99
CA GLU A 270 -9.46 -0.61 -12.89
C GLU A 270 -8.32 -0.41 -11.88
N VAL A 271 -7.18 0.05 -12.37
CA VAL A 271 -5.95 0.22 -11.58
C VAL A 271 -5.79 1.70 -11.22
N PHE A 272 -5.84 1.99 -9.93
CA PHE A 272 -5.75 3.35 -9.37
C PHE A 272 -4.46 3.50 -8.57
N PRO A 273 -3.68 4.57 -8.77
CA PRO A 273 -2.71 4.99 -7.79
C PRO A 273 -3.43 5.53 -6.56
N LEU A 274 -3.09 5.05 -5.38
CA LEU A 274 -3.59 5.63 -4.14
C LEU A 274 -2.79 6.90 -3.81
N PRO A 275 -3.44 7.98 -3.36
CA PRO A 275 -2.74 9.22 -3.04
C PRO A 275 -1.72 8.98 -1.94
N SER A 276 -0.48 9.42 -2.16
CA SER A 276 0.56 9.41 -1.12
C SER A 276 0.49 10.71 -0.32
N GLN A 277 0.51 10.60 0.98
CA GLN A 277 0.67 11.76 1.86
C GLN A 277 2.16 11.94 2.20
N SER A 278 2.61 13.17 2.27
CA SER A 278 4.05 13.51 2.44
C SER A 278 4.68 13.03 3.75
N TYR A 279 3.87 12.54 4.70
CA TYR A 279 4.30 12.06 6.02
C TYR A 279 4.25 10.53 6.19
N GLN A 280 3.96 9.76 5.11
CA GLN A 280 3.81 8.30 5.18
C GLN A 280 5.15 7.57 5.04
N PHE A 281 5.32 6.48 5.79
CA PHE A 281 6.52 5.64 5.73
C PHE A 281 6.59 4.72 4.52
N ASN A 282 5.70 4.85 3.54
CA ASN A 282 5.65 4.00 2.37
C ASN A 282 5.45 2.48 2.65
N PHE A 283 5.00 2.12 3.85
CA PHE A 283 4.45 0.79 4.11
C PHE A 283 3.01 0.67 3.64
N GLU A 284 2.41 1.81 3.28
CA GLU A 284 1.05 1.87 2.79
C GLU A 284 0.86 1.25 1.42
N PRO A 285 -0.36 0.81 1.16
CA PRO A 285 -0.76 0.45 -0.18
C PRO A 285 -0.58 1.64 -1.12
N LYS A 286 -0.07 1.35 -2.29
CA LYS A 286 0.18 2.37 -3.33
C LYS A 286 -0.75 2.24 -4.51
N VAL A 287 -1.33 1.06 -4.69
CA VAL A 287 -2.21 0.78 -5.81
C VAL A 287 -3.46 0.08 -5.31
N LEU A 288 -4.61 0.57 -5.77
CA LEU A 288 -5.91 -0.05 -5.62
C LEU A 288 -6.30 -0.63 -6.98
N ILE A 289 -6.64 -1.91 -7.01
CA ILE A 289 -7.19 -2.56 -8.20
C ILE A 289 -8.63 -2.94 -7.88
N VAL A 290 -9.57 -2.39 -8.62
CA VAL A 290 -11.00 -2.72 -8.52
C VAL A 290 -11.35 -3.60 -9.69
N ALA A 291 -11.83 -4.81 -9.42
CA ALA A 291 -12.31 -5.68 -10.47
C ALA A 291 -13.82 -5.45 -10.69
N ARG A 292 -14.22 -5.39 -11.95
CA ARG A 292 -15.61 -5.34 -12.38
C ARG A 292 -15.88 -6.54 -13.28
N GLY A 293 -16.77 -7.40 -12.84
CA GLY A 293 -17.18 -8.59 -13.61
C GLY A 293 -18.68 -8.76 -13.62
N ALA A 294 -19.18 -9.57 -14.54
CA ALA A 294 -20.61 -9.82 -14.65
C ALA A 294 -21.24 -10.44 -13.39
N ARG A 295 -20.44 -11.21 -12.60
CA ARG A 295 -20.94 -11.87 -11.37
C ARG A 295 -21.29 -10.85 -10.27
N ASP A 296 -20.50 -9.77 -10.12
CA ASP A 296 -20.76 -8.76 -9.08
C ASP A 296 -22.00 -7.93 -9.38
N SER A 297 -22.24 -7.66 -10.66
CA SER A 297 -23.47 -6.99 -11.09
C SER A 297 -24.71 -7.84 -10.78
N ASN A 298 -24.61 -9.16 -10.83
CA ASN A 298 -25.75 -10.05 -10.62
C ASN A 298 -26.22 -10.11 -9.17
N VAL A 299 -25.30 -10.19 -8.18
CA VAL A 299 -25.67 -10.20 -6.75
C VAL A 299 -26.30 -8.85 -6.35
N ARG A 300 -25.67 -7.76 -6.75
CA ARG A 300 -26.19 -6.41 -6.47
C ARG A 300 -27.52 -6.16 -7.16
N ARG A 301 -27.66 -6.58 -8.42
CA ARG A 301 -28.90 -6.49 -9.20
C ARG A 301 -30.01 -7.30 -8.55
N ALA A 302 -29.73 -8.52 -8.08
CA ALA A 302 -30.70 -9.36 -7.37
C ALA A 302 -31.24 -8.65 -6.13
N ALA A 303 -30.37 -8.09 -5.29
CA ALA A 303 -30.77 -7.34 -4.10
C ALA A 303 -31.66 -6.12 -4.43
N ILE A 304 -31.30 -5.35 -5.46
CA ILE A 304 -32.10 -4.20 -5.91
C ILE A 304 -33.46 -4.66 -6.43
N LEU A 305 -33.51 -5.71 -7.25
CA LEU A 305 -34.75 -6.24 -7.82
C LEU A 305 -35.71 -6.73 -6.74
N GLN A 306 -35.19 -7.39 -5.72
CA GLN A 306 -36.01 -7.83 -4.58
C GLN A 306 -36.46 -6.68 -3.69
N ALA A 307 -35.55 -5.77 -3.32
CA ALA A 307 -35.84 -4.70 -2.37
C ALA A 307 -36.66 -3.54 -2.97
N ALA A 308 -36.34 -3.13 -4.19
CA ALA A 308 -36.95 -1.95 -4.82
C ALA A 308 -38.18 -2.26 -5.67
N TYR A 309 -38.23 -3.47 -6.23
CA TYR A 309 -39.31 -3.87 -7.15
C TYR A 309 -40.12 -5.07 -6.64
N GLU A 310 -39.84 -5.52 -5.41
CA GLU A 310 -40.57 -6.61 -4.74
C GLU A 310 -40.63 -7.91 -5.59
N LEU A 311 -39.54 -8.22 -6.33
CA LEU A 311 -39.46 -9.46 -7.07
C LEU A 311 -39.26 -10.63 -6.12
N THR A 312 -39.97 -11.72 -6.38
CA THR A 312 -39.67 -13.00 -5.72
C THR A 312 -38.32 -13.55 -6.16
N SER A 313 -37.75 -14.51 -5.42
CA SER A 313 -36.50 -15.14 -5.81
C SER A 313 -36.57 -15.74 -7.22
N ALA A 314 -37.68 -16.43 -7.56
CA ALA A 314 -37.87 -17.02 -8.89
C ALA A 314 -37.97 -15.98 -10.02
N GLU A 315 -38.61 -14.84 -9.75
CA GLU A 315 -38.68 -13.71 -10.70
C GLU A 315 -37.31 -13.03 -10.84
N THR A 316 -36.56 -12.91 -9.74
CA THR A 316 -35.20 -12.36 -9.74
C THR A 316 -34.25 -13.18 -10.60
N ASP A 317 -34.27 -14.52 -10.47
CA ASP A 317 -33.45 -15.43 -11.29
C ASP A 317 -33.77 -15.25 -12.78
N ILE A 318 -35.06 -15.20 -13.13
CA ILE A 318 -35.49 -14.99 -14.53
C ILE A 318 -35.06 -13.62 -15.05
N ALA A 319 -35.19 -12.58 -14.24
CA ALA A 319 -34.74 -11.24 -14.61
C ALA A 319 -33.23 -11.19 -14.88
N GLN A 320 -32.43 -11.90 -14.09
CA GLN A 320 -30.98 -12.02 -14.31
C GLN A 320 -30.65 -12.73 -15.63
N LEU A 321 -31.28 -13.87 -15.88
CA LEU A 321 -31.10 -14.63 -17.14
C LEU A 321 -31.53 -13.83 -18.38
N LEU A 322 -32.59 -13.04 -18.25
CA LEU A 322 -33.02 -12.09 -19.30
C LEU A 322 -31.99 -10.98 -19.52
N ALA A 323 -31.40 -10.46 -18.44
CA ALA A 323 -30.34 -9.44 -18.54
C ALA A 323 -29.07 -9.99 -19.21
N GLU A 324 -28.82 -11.30 -19.11
CA GLU A 324 -27.76 -12.02 -19.81
C GLU A 324 -28.10 -12.34 -21.28
N GLY A 325 -29.27 -11.92 -21.73
CA GLY A 325 -29.72 -12.11 -23.14
C GLY A 325 -30.37 -13.47 -23.42
N GLN A 326 -30.67 -14.28 -22.39
CA GLN A 326 -31.30 -15.59 -22.60
C GLN A 326 -32.77 -15.43 -23.05
N SER A 327 -33.19 -16.25 -23.99
CA SER A 327 -34.61 -16.28 -24.45
C SER A 327 -35.48 -17.01 -23.44
N ALA A 328 -36.77 -16.73 -23.44
CA ALA A 328 -37.76 -17.42 -22.59
C ALA A 328 -37.76 -18.93 -22.80
N ASP A 329 -37.52 -19.40 -24.02
CA ASP A 329 -37.44 -20.83 -24.35
C ASP A 329 -36.19 -21.49 -23.74
N LEU A 330 -35.04 -20.83 -23.78
CA LEU A 330 -33.79 -21.29 -23.18
C LEU A 330 -33.88 -21.31 -21.64
N ILE A 331 -34.46 -20.25 -21.06
CA ILE A 331 -34.70 -20.18 -19.61
C ILE A 331 -35.61 -21.31 -19.15
N ALA A 332 -36.68 -21.63 -19.91
CA ALA A 332 -37.61 -22.71 -19.61
C ALA A 332 -36.89 -24.07 -19.65
N ALA A 333 -36.05 -24.29 -20.68
CA ALA A 333 -35.28 -25.52 -20.83
C ALA A 333 -34.29 -25.71 -19.68
N ASN A 334 -33.53 -24.66 -19.33
CA ASN A 334 -32.53 -24.67 -18.24
C ASN A 334 -33.17 -24.91 -16.86
N ARG A 335 -34.38 -24.42 -16.64
CA ARG A 335 -35.10 -24.55 -15.36
C ARG A 335 -36.02 -25.77 -15.30
N GLY A 336 -36.19 -26.51 -16.37
CA GLY A 336 -37.08 -27.65 -16.44
C GLY A 336 -38.56 -27.33 -16.26
N VAL A 337 -39.00 -26.13 -16.70
CA VAL A 337 -40.38 -25.63 -16.57
C VAL A 337 -41.00 -25.36 -17.95
N ALA A 338 -42.32 -25.27 -18.01
CA ALA A 338 -43.01 -24.93 -19.27
C ALA A 338 -42.70 -23.47 -19.71
N VAL A 339 -42.50 -23.26 -21.00
CA VAL A 339 -42.27 -21.93 -21.59
C VAL A 339 -43.36 -20.91 -21.20
N GLY A 340 -44.62 -21.39 -21.14
CA GLY A 340 -45.75 -20.57 -20.68
C GLY A 340 -45.59 -20.03 -19.27
N THR A 341 -45.00 -20.82 -18.36
CA THR A 341 -44.69 -20.38 -16.99
C THR A 341 -43.68 -19.26 -16.99
N VAL A 342 -42.58 -19.41 -17.74
CA VAL A 342 -41.54 -18.37 -17.85
C VAL A 342 -42.11 -17.09 -18.45
N ARG A 343 -42.92 -17.17 -19.51
CA ARG A 343 -43.58 -16.01 -20.11
C ARG A 343 -44.54 -15.30 -19.15
N ALA A 344 -45.29 -16.04 -18.33
CA ALA A 344 -46.13 -15.46 -17.27
C ALA A 344 -45.32 -14.70 -16.22
N GLN A 345 -44.18 -15.27 -15.80
CA GLN A 345 -43.26 -14.63 -14.86
C GLN A 345 -42.61 -13.37 -15.48
N ILE A 346 -42.20 -13.42 -16.74
CA ILE A 346 -41.68 -12.23 -17.46
C ILE A 346 -42.74 -11.12 -17.47
N LYS A 347 -44.02 -11.44 -17.72
CA LYS A 347 -45.09 -10.47 -17.66
C LYS A 347 -45.27 -9.86 -16.26
N ALA A 348 -45.17 -10.67 -15.21
CA ALA A 348 -45.21 -10.21 -13.83
C ALA A 348 -44.04 -9.26 -13.51
N ILE A 349 -42.82 -9.64 -13.92
CA ILE A 349 -41.63 -8.81 -13.79
C ILE A 349 -41.80 -7.46 -14.50
N MET A 350 -42.30 -7.48 -15.75
CA MET A 350 -42.57 -6.25 -16.51
C MET A 350 -43.55 -5.35 -15.80
N THR A 351 -44.61 -5.89 -15.21
CA THR A 351 -45.59 -5.13 -14.42
C THR A 351 -44.95 -4.48 -13.20
N LYS A 352 -44.15 -5.24 -12.45
CA LYS A 352 -43.46 -4.77 -11.24
C LYS A 352 -42.40 -3.70 -11.53
N LEU A 353 -41.71 -3.80 -12.65
CA LEU A 353 -40.75 -2.80 -13.13
C LEU A 353 -41.37 -1.63 -13.88
N GLY A 354 -42.69 -1.65 -14.18
CA GLY A 354 -43.39 -0.58 -14.88
C GLY A 354 -42.92 -0.43 -16.33
N VAL A 355 -42.66 -1.54 -17.04
CA VAL A 355 -42.25 -1.56 -18.45
C VAL A 355 -43.29 -2.35 -19.29
N ASN A 356 -43.45 -1.94 -20.54
CA ASN A 356 -44.48 -2.53 -21.42
C ASN A 356 -43.88 -3.44 -22.51
N ARG A 357 -42.56 -3.39 -22.73
CA ARG A 357 -41.89 -4.15 -23.78
C ARG A 357 -40.71 -4.91 -23.19
N GLN A 358 -40.49 -6.13 -23.68
CA GLN A 358 -39.38 -6.96 -23.21
C GLN A 358 -38.01 -6.33 -23.49
N VAL A 359 -37.89 -5.54 -24.57
CA VAL A 359 -36.67 -4.77 -24.86
C VAL A 359 -36.43 -3.69 -23.80
N GLU A 360 -37.47 -3.00 -23.35
CA GLU A 360 -37.40 -1.99 -22.28
C GLU A 360 -36.99 -2.66 -20.95
N LEU A 361 -37.51 -3.88 -20.70
CA LEU A 361 -37.09 -4.68 -19.53
C LEU A 361 -35.60 -4.99 -19.59
N ALA A 362 -35.11 -5.51 -20.73
CA ALA A 362 -33.68 -5.83 -20.88
C ALA A 362 -32.78 -4.58 -20.70
N VAL A 363 -33.14 -3.45 -21.27
CA VAL A 363 -32.40 -2.18 -21.10
C VAL A 363 -32.43 -1.72 -19.65
N ARG A 364 -33.55 -1.83 -18.95
CA ARG A 364 -33.69 -1.42 -17.55
C ARG A 364 -32.87 -2.34 -16.63
N LEU A 365 -32.94 -3.64 -16.87
CA LEU A 365 -32.12 -4.64 -16.13
C LEU A 365 -30.61 -4.45 -16.36
N GLY A 366 -30.21 -4.07 -17.56
CA GLY A 366 -28.80 -3.79 -17.88
C GLY A 366 -28.22 -2.52 -17.23
N ARG A 367 -29.09 -1.63 -16.72
CA ARG A 367 -28.70 -0.38 -16.04
C ARG A 367 -28.67 -0.51 -14.51
N LEU A 368 -29.21 -1.58 -13.96
CA LEU A 368 -29.18 -1.92 -12.52
C LEU A 368 -27.91 -2.68 -12.17
#